data_a6fb0a5f7bf3ac9d9045a7d3c5756da7
#
_entry.id   a6fb0a5f7bf3ac9d9045a7d3c5756da7
#
_cell.length_a   1.000
_cell.length_b   1.000
_cell.length_c   1.000
_cell.angle_alpha   90.00
_cell.angle_beta   90.00
_cell.angle_gamma   90.00
#
_symmetry.space_group_name_H-M   'P 1'
#
loop_
_entity.id
_entity.type
_entity.pdbx_description
1 polymer ?
#
loop_
_entity_poly.entity_id
_entity_poly.type
_entity_poly.pdbx_seq_one_letter_code
_entity_poly.pdbx_strand_id
1 'polypeptide(L)'
;MNKRQEVLQIPVDLIRPGRTQARRRFDPAALAELAESIRESGVVQPVVLRSDGRGYELLAGERRWRAAQQAGLHEIPALVRDDLSDSEAYILGLIENLQRESLSPIETAEGLRQLSESFALTHEDVGVRIGKSRAYVTNHLRLLALAESVQKLVDEGALSLGHAKVLAGLAAAEQPRWAALIQKERLSVRAFEQRLAEKKRAPRQRGEDWERLARKLSEHLGYPASFIPGRKGAGELRLRFHSLDELDGLLERMGYRED
;
A
#
# COMPACT_ATOMS: atom_id res chain seq x y z
N MET A 1 -0.93 32.19 21.75
CA MET A 1 0.15 33.20 21.58
C MET A 1 1.31 32.47 20.93
N ASN A 2 1.60 32.80 19.67
CA ASN A 2 2.72 32.19 18.91
C ASN A 2 4.03 32.77 19.48
N LYS A 3 4.74 32.03 20.36
CA LYS A 3 6.10 32.41 20.74
C LYS A 3 6.92 32.37 19.43
N ARG A 4 7.48 33.53 19.05
CA ARG A 4 8.48 33.57 17.96
C ARG A 4 9.55 32.56 18.30
N GLN A 5 9.69 31.54 17.47
CA GLN A 5 10.75 30.54 17.60
C GLN A 5 12.06 31.26 17.27
N GLU A 6 12.88 31.47 18.28
CA GLU A 6 14.19 32.12 18.14
C GLU A 6 15.19 31.11 17.61
N VAL A 7 15.94 31.47 16.57
CA VAL A 7 17.04 30.65 16.06
C VAL A 7 18.26 30.91 16.93
N LEU A 8 18.76 29.87 17.58
CA LEU A 8 19.92 29.91 18.46
C LEU A 8 21.12 29.27 17.76
N GLN A 9 22.35 29.76 18.06
CA GLN A 9 23.57 29.07 17.68
C GLN A 9 23.90 28.05 18.75
N ILE A 10 23.93 26.78 18.36
CA ILE A 10 24.12 25.66 19.30
C ILE A 10 25.45 24.94 18.95
N PRO A 11 26.32 24.69 19.94
CA PRO A 11 27.54 23.92 19.74
C PRO A 11 27.22 22.51 19.20
N VAL A 12 27.96 22.14 18.15
CA VAL A 12 27.72 20.89 17.40
C VAL A 12 27.96 19.63 18.24
N ASP A 13 28.89 19.73 19.20
CA ASP A 13 29.25 18.68 20.14
C ASP A 13 28.22 18.43 21.24
N LEU A 14 27.33 19.41 21.52
CA LEU A 14 26.21 19.25 22.43
C LEU A 14 25.00 18.59 21.82
N ILE A 15 25.00 18.37 20.48
CA ILE A 15 23.89 17.78 19.74
C ILE A 15 24.11 16.27 19.63
N ARG A 16 23.09 15.49 19.98
CA ARG A 16 23.07 14.04 19.88
C ARG A 16 22.04 13.61 18.85
N PRO A 17 22.27 12.48 18.13
CA PRO A 17 21.29 11.94 17.19
C PRO A 17 20.01 11.54 17.92
N GLY A 18 18.86 11.84 17.34
CA GLY A 18 17.56 11.45 17.86
C GLY A 18 17.31 9.94 17.78
N ARG A 19 16.50 9.41 18.68
CA ARG A 19 16.14 7.97 18.77
C ARG A 19 15.44 7.43 17.53
N THR A 20 14.85 8.29 16.70
CA THR A 20 14.00 7.97 15.56
C THR A 20 14.70 8.01 14.20
N GLN A 21 15.99 8.18 14.17
CA GLN A 21 16.75 8.31 12.93
C GLN A 21 16.77 6.98 12.15
N ALA A 22 15.82 6.80 11.24
CA ALA A 22 15.65 5.58 10.43
C ALA A 22 16.79 5.37 9.40
N ARG A 23 17.52 6.44 9.03
CA ARG A 23 18.56 6.35 8.00
C ARG A 23 19.89 5.90 8.59
N ARG A 24 20.19 4.61 8.43
CA ARG A 24 21.51 4.03 8.80
C ARG A 24 22.59 4.16 7.72
N ARG A 25 22.22 4.52 6.47
CA ARG A 25 23.16 4.66 5.35
C ARG A 25 23.00 6.05 4.71
N PHE A 26 24.05 6.82 4.75
CA PHE A 26 24.17 8.08 4.01
C PHE A 26 25.11 7.82 2.81
N ASP A 27 24.76 8.39 1.65
CA ASP A 27 25.69 8.44 0.54
C ASP A 27 26.86 9.36 0.94
N PRO A 28 28.11 8.82 1.03
CA PRO A 28 29.25 9.60 1.47
C PRO A 28 29.57 10.76 0.53
N ALA A 29 29.36 10.59 -0.78
CA ALA A 29 29.63 11.62 -1.77
C ALA A 29 28.67 12.80 -1.61
N ALA A 30 27.35 12.52 -1.51
CA ALA A 30 26.34 13.55 -1.31
C ALA A 30 26.43 14.25 0.07
N LEU A 31 27.03 13.60 1.07
CA LEU A 31 27.29 14.24 2.37
C LEU A 31 28.52 15.15 2.30
N ALA A 32 29.57 14.74 1.58
CA ALA A 32 30.77 15.53 1.37
C ALA A 32 30.51 16.82 0.57
N GLU A 33 29.68 16.71 -0.48
CA GLU A 33 29.22 17.87 -1.27
C GLU A 33 28.46 18.87 -0.39
N LEU A 34 27.55 18.38 0.46
CA LEU A 34 26.83 19.23 1.40
C LEU A 34 27.76 19.87 2.43
N ALA A 35 28.79 19.15 2.91
CA ALA A 35 29.74 19.68 3.85
C ALA A 35 30.58 20.80 3.24
N GLU A 36 30.98 20.70 1.96
CA GLU A 36 31.64 21.76 1.22
C GLU A 36 30.77 23.03 1.11
N SER A 37 29.50 22.86 0.68
CA SER A 37 28.56 23.98 0.62
C SER A 37 28.35 24.64 2.00
N ILE A 38 28.29 23.84 3.07
CA ILE A 38 28.13 24.36 4.45
C ILE A 38 29.41 25.09 4.91
N ARG A 39 30.60 24.67 4.48
CA ARG A 39 31.85 25.35 4.79
C ARG A 39 31.90 26.75 4.17
N GLU A 40 31.36 26.89 2.95
CA GLU A 40 31.34 28.16 2.23
C GLU A 40 30.25 29.12 2.72
N SER A 41 29.03 28.60 2.92
CA SER A 41 27.82 29.41 3.11
C SER A 41 27.21 29.31 4.52
N GLY A 42 27.78 28.45 5.38
CA GLY A 42 27.17 28.09 6.66
C GLY A 42 25.89 27.23 6.51
N VAL A 43 25.26 26.92 7.61
CA VAL A 43 23.97 26.22 7.62
C VAL A 43 22.85 27.23 7.44
N VAL A 44 22.33 27.36 6.21
CA VAL A 44 21.27 28.33 5.86
C VAL A 44 19.94 27.98 6.55
N GLN A 45 19.58 26.71 6.58
CA GLN A 45 18.33 26.25 7.19
C GLN A 45 18.58 25.65 8.57
N PRO A 46 18.03 26.20 9.68
CA PRO A 46 18.25 25.71 11.03
C PRO A 46 17.89 24.22 11.18
N VAL A 47 18.61 23.51 12.05
CA VAL A 47 18.21 22.19 12.53
C VAL A 47 17.13 22.34 13.61
N VAL A 48 16.38 21.28 13.90
CA VAL A 48 15.39 21.28 14.98
C VAL A 48 15.91 20.40 16.11
N LEU A 49 15.98 20.98 17.29
CA LEU A 49 16.52 20.37 18.49
C LEU A 49 15.49 20.38 19.63
N ARG A 50 15.71 19.50 20.61
CA ARG A 50 15.04 19.53 21.91
C ARG A 50 16.09 19.39 23.01
N SER A 51 15.91 20.12 24.12
CA SER A 51 16.78 19.98 25.28
C SER A 51 16.55 18.61 25.97
N ASP A 52 17.62 17.91 26.35
CA ASP A 52 17.55 16.65 27.10
C ASP A 52 18.13 16.72 28.51
N GLY A 53 18.38 17.95 28.98
CA GLY A 53 18.96 18.24 30.30
C GLY A 53 20.47 18.01 30.37
N ARG A 54 21.10 17.43 29.34
CA ARG A 54 22.57 17.21 29.21
C ARG A 54 23.12 17.75 27.89
N GLY A 55 22.28 18.37 27.08
CA GLY A 55 22.54 18.89 25.76
C GLY A 55 21.27 18.93 24.94
N TYR A 56 21.39 18.59 23.67
CA TYR A 56 20.27 18.66 22.73
C TYR A 56 20.10 17.35 21.94
N GLU A 57 18.87 16.90 21.82
CA GLU A 57 18.47 15.81 20.94
C GLU A 57 18.05 16.37 19.57
N LEU A 58 18.58 15.83 18.51
CA LEU A 58 18.26 16.22 17.14
C LEU A 58 16.92 15.62 16.70
N LEU A 59 15.91 16.47 16.48
CA LEU A 59 14.61 16.06 15.99
C LEU A 59 14.54 16.04 14.46
N ALA A 60 15.16 17.03 13.78
CA ALA A 60 15.20 17.14 12.33
C ALA A 60 16.49 17.82 11.84
N GLY A 61 16.96 17.41 10.64
CA GLY A 61 18.15 18.01 10.00
C GLY A 61 19.44 17.22 10.14
N GLU A 62 19.39 15.88 10.29
CA GLU A 62 20.55 14.99 10.47
C GLU A 62 21.64 15.20 9.42
N ARG A 63 21.29 15.32 8.13
CA ARG A 63 22.29 15.57 7.08
C ARG A 63 23.05 16.87 7.29
N ARG A 64 22.34 17.94 7.69
CA ARG A 64 22.94 19.26 7.95
C ARG A 64 23.87 19.23 9.14
N TRP A 65 23.44 18.57 10.22
CA TRP A 65 24.27 18.40 11.41
C TRP A 65 25.55 17.59 11.12
N ARG A 66 25.44 16.44 10.44
CA ARG A 66 26.63 15.64 10.06
C ARG A 66 27.54 16.36 9.08
N ALA A 67 26.97 17.05 8.10
CA ALA A 67 27.75 17.85 7.17
C ALA A 67 28.47 19.02 7.88
N ALA A 68 27.81 19.65 8.85
CA ALA A 68 28.43 20.68 9.70
C ALA A 68 29.62 20.14 10.55
N GLN A 69 29.48 18.92 11.12
CA GLN A 69 30.55 18.22 11.79
C GLN A 69 31.73 17.98 10.84
N GLN A 70 31.47 17.47 9.64
CA GLN A 70 32.48 17.22 8.61
C GLN A 70 33.10 18.51 8.06
N ALA A 71 32.34 19.60 8.02
CA ALA A 71 32.83 20.93 7.65
C ALA A 71 33.70 21.59 8.74
N GLY A 72 33.67 21.04 9.97
CA GLY A 72 34.43 21.59 11.11
C GLY A 72 33.80 22.82 11.77
N LEU A 73 32.47 23.00 11.63
CA LEU A 73 31.77 24.09 12.30
C LEU A 73 31.67 23.82 13.80
N HIS A 74 31.90 24.86 14.61
CA HIS A 74 31.78 24.79 16.08
C HIS A 74 30.32 24.92 16.53
N GLU A 75 29.52 25.72 15.81
CA GLU A 75 28.11 26.01 16.12
C GLU A 75 27.27 25.98 14.86
N ILE A 76 25.98 25.61 14.99
CA ILE A 76 25.01 25.65 13.91
C ILE A 76 23.69 26.30 14.35
N PRO A 77 22.98 26.98 13.43
CA PRO A 77 21.69 27.55 13.73
C PRO A 77 20.67 26.44 14.01
N ALA A 78 19.94 26.58 15.10
CA ALA A 78 18.97 25.60 15.58
C ALA A 78 17.69 26.27 16.10
N LEU A 79 16.57 25.61 15.92
CA LEU A 79 15.30 25.90 16.56
C LEU A 79 15.11 24.92 17.73
N VAL A 80 15.12 25.43 18.97
CA VAL A 80 14.91 24.59 20.15
C VAL A 80 13.41 24.50 20.45
N ARG A 81 12.89 23.28 20.54
CA ARG A 81 11.48 22.93 20.71
C ARG A 81 11.27 22.19 22.02
N ASP A 82 11.45 22.89 23.15
CA ASP A 82 11.22 22.34 24.49
C ASP A 82 9.72 22.27 24.85
N ASP A 83 8.88 22.86 24.00
CA ASP A 83 7.42 22.80 24.08
C ASP A 83 6.82 21.48 23.60
N LEU A 84 7.62 20.61 22.97
CA LEU A 84 7.20 19.32 22.43
C LEU A 84 7.36 18.19 23.46
N SER A 85 6.31 17.44 23.68
CA SER A 85 6.38 16.15 24.37
C SER A 85 7.23 15.14 23.56
N ASP A 86 7.66 14.05 24.20
CA ASP A 86 8.40 12.97 23.53
C ASP A 86 7.63 12.44 22.30
N SER A 87 6.31 12.32 22.43
CA SER A 87 5.43 11.87 21.35
C SER A 87 5.39 12.85 20.18
N GLU A 88 5.30 14.15 20.45
CA GLU A 88 5.26 15.19 19.41
C GLU A 88 6.61 15.32 18.68
N ALA A 89 7.72 15.23 19.42
CA ALA A 89 9.05 15.22 18.85
C ALA A 89 9.25 14.01 17.92
N TYR A 90 8.77 12.84 18.35
CA TYR A 90 8.81 11.62 17.54
C TYR A 90 7.96 11.74 16.27
N ILE A 91 6.74 12.27 16.37
CA ILE A 91 5.87 12.57 15.24
C ILE A 91 6.58 13.49 14.23
N LEU A 92 7.21 14.57 14.72
CA LEU A 92 7.89 15.53 13.87
C LEU A 92 9.03 14.87 13.07
N GLY A 93 9.83 14.02 13.72
CA GLY A 93 10.88 13.26 13.05
C GLY A 93 10.36 12.27 12.00
N LEU A 94 9.24 11.60 12.28
CA LEU A 94 8.59 10.71 11.30
C LEU A 94 8.03 11.50 10.11
N ILE A 95 7.40 12.65 10.34
CA ILE A 95 6.87 13.50 9.27
C ILE A 95 8.00 14.04 8.39
N GLU A 96 9.11 14.51 8.98
CA GLU A 96 10.28 14.97 8.20
C GLU A 96 10.80 13.85 7.30
N ASN A 97 10.92 12.63 7.84
CA ASN A 97 11.33 11.47 7.05
C ASN A 97 10.35 11.17 5.92
N LEU A 98 9.04 11.24 6.16
CA LEU A 98 8.00 11.02 5.14
C LEU A 98 7.94 12.10 4.04
N GLN A 99 8.42 13.31 4.32
CA GLN A 99 8.45 14.42 3.35
C GLN A 99 9.66 14.38 2.42
N ARG A 100 10.49 13.34 2.50
CA ARG A 100 11.68 13.22 1.63
C ARG A 100 11.28 12.82 0.23
N GLU A 101 11.83 13.49 -0.77
CA GLU A 101 11.56 13.25 -2.20
C GLU A 101 12.06 11.87 -2.70
N SER A 102 12.92 11.19 -1.95
CA SER A 102 13.58 9.95 -2.36
C SER A 102 13.00 8.66 -1.76
N LEU A 103 11.84 8.73 -1.09
CA LEU A 103 11.21 7.53 -0.55
C LEU A 103 10.52 6.71 -1.65
N SER A 104 10.70 5.39 -1.60
CA SER A 104 9.91 4.48 -2.42
C SER A 104 8.44 4.46 -1.97
N PRO A 105 7.51 4.00 -2.81
CA PRO A 105 6.12 3.85 -2.42
C PRO A 105 5.90 2.93 -1.21
N ILE A 106 6.70 1.88 -1.07
CA ILE A 106 6.60 0.94 0.06
C ILE A 106 7.21 1.56 1.32
N GLU A 107 8.37 2.24 1.23
CA GLU A 107 8.93 2.99 2.35
C GLU A 107 7.98 4.07 2.86
N THR A 108 7.31 4.79 1.95
CA THR A 108 6.26 5.75 2.30
C THR A 108 5.11 5.07 3.05
N ALA A 109 4.66 3.91 2.58
CA ALA A 109 3.58 3.16 3.23
C ALA A 109 3.97 2.66 4.64
N GLU A 110 5.21 2.20 4.81
CA GLU A 110 5.74 1.80 6.12
C GLU A 110 5.82 2.97 7.11
N GLY A 111 6.32 4.12 6.67
CA GLY A 111 6.36 5.33 7.49
C GLY A 111 4.96 5.81 7.90
N LEU A 112 3.99 5.75 7.00
CA LEU A 112 2.59 6.09 7.28
C LEU A 112 1.96 5.11 8.28
N ARG A 113 2.26 3.81 8.17
CA ARG A 113 1.82 2.79 9.13
C ARG A 113 2.42 3.06 10.50
N GLN A 114 3.71 3.28 10.58
CA GLN A 114 4.39 3.58 11.83
C GLN A 114 3.81 4.82 12.51
N LEU A 115 3.52 5.88 11.75
CA LEU A 115 2.90 7.10 12.28
C LEU A 115 1.47 6.83 12.81
N SER A 116 0.67 6.06 12.08
CA SER A 116 -0.70 5.71 12.49
C SER A 116 -0.72 4.83 13.73
N GLU A 117 0.08 3.76 13.77
CA GLU A 117 0.10 2.76 14.86
C GLU A 117 0.71 3.33 16.15
N SER A 118 1.84 4.07 16.05
CA SER A 118 2.53 4.59 17.24
C SER A 118 1.71 5.61 18.03
N PHE A 119 0.75 6.27 17.38
CA PHE A 119 -0.03 7.37 17.99
C PHE A 119 -1.54 7.14 17.89
N ALA A 120 -1.99 5.95 17.51
CA ALA A 120 -3.40 5.62 17.30
C ALA A 120 -4.14 6.66 16.44
N LEU A 121 -3.46 7.21 15.41
CA LEU A 121 -4.00 8.24 14.53
C LEU A 121 -4.88 7.61 13.46
N THR A 122 -5.99 8.28 13.14
CA THR A 122 -6.79 7.92 11.97
C THR A 122 -6.05 8.27 10.68
N HIS A 123 -6.42 7.65 9.55
CA HIS A 123 -5.84 7.99 8.24
C HIS A 123 -6.07 9.47 7.86
N GLU A 124 -7.11 10.09 8.40
CA GLU A 124 -7.40 11.51 8.21
C GLU A 124 -6.43 12.37 9.00
N ASP A 125 -6.21 12.06 10.29
CA ASP A 125 -5.26 12.77 11.15
C ASP A 125 -3.83 12.69 10.59
N VAL A 126 -3.43 11.50 10.11
CA VAL A 126 -2.14 11.31 9.44
C VAL A 126 -2.06 12.20 8.19
N GLY A 127 -3.12 12.18 7.36
CA GLY A 127 -3.19 13.01 6.15
C GLY A 127 -3.01 14.49 6.44
N VAL A 128 -3.76 15.02 7.42
CA VAL A 128 -3.67 16.42 7.84
C VAL A 128 -2.24 16.78 8.29
N ARG A 129 -1.59 15.92 9.09
CA ARG A 129 -0.23 16.16 9.62
C ARG A 129 0.85 16.20 8.55
N ILE A 130 0.71 15.41 7.48
CA ILE A 130 1.69 15.34 6.38
C ILE A 130 1.30 16.21 5.18
N GLY A 131 0.18 16.94 5.24
CA GLY A 131 -0.32 17.77 4.13
C GLY A 131 -0.84 16.95 2.94
N LYS A 132 -1.41 15.76 3.19
CA LYS A 132 -1.97 14.85 2.17
C LYS A 132 -3.42 14.49 2.48
N SER A 133 -4.15 13.99 1.48
CA SER A 133 -5.52 13.54 1.68
C SER A 133 -5.59 12.21 2.44
N ARG A 134 -6.71 11.94 3.13
CA ARG A 134 -7.03 10.61 3.69
C ARG A 134 -6.90 9.50 2.66
N ALA A 135 -7.33 9.76 1.41
CA ALA A 135 -7.24 8.79 0.32
C ALA A 135 -5.78 8.46 -0.04
N TYR A 136 -4.88 9.44 0.01
CA TYR A 136 -3.44 9.22 -0.17
C TYR A 136 -2.91 8.22 0.87
N VAL A 137 -3.19 8.46 2.15
CA VAL A 137 -2.75 7.59 3.26
C VAL A 137 -3.33 6.18 3.11
N THR A 138 -4.65 6.06 2.91
CA THR A 138 -5.32 4.77 2.74
C THR A 138 -4.75 3.97 1.56
N ASN A 139 -4.47 4.64 0.44
CA ASN A 139 -3.94 3.98 -0.75
C ASN A 139 -2.50 3.47 -0.56
N HIS A 140 -1.65 4.22 0.13
CA HIS A 140 -0.29 3.76 0.43
C HIS A 140 -0.30 2.60 1.43
N LEU A 141 -1.07 2.70 2.52
CA LEU A 141 -1.19 1.62 3.50
C LEU A 141 -1.66 0.30 2.87
N ARG A 142 -2.51 0.35 1.85
CA ARG A 142 -2.92 -0.85 1.10
C ARG A 142 -1.77 -1.53 0.36
N LEU A 143 -0.69 -0.83 0.01
CA LEU A 143 0.47 -1.41 -0.65
C LEU A 143 1.18 -2.45 0.22
N LEU A 144 1.08 -2.33 1.54
CA LEU A 144 1.65 -3.29 2.49
C LEU A 144 0.93 -4.65 2.49
N ALA A 145 -0.27 -4.73 1.90
CA ALA A 145 -0.98 -5.99 1.67
C ALA A 145 -0.53 -6.73 0.40
N LEU A 146 0.39 -6.16 -0.38
CA LEU A 146 0.96 -6.81 -1.53
C LEU A 146 1.97 -7.89 -1.12
N ALA A 147 2.04 -8.97 -1.90
CA ALA A 147 3.10 -9.96 -1.78
C ALA A 147 4.48 -9.28 -1.97
N GLU A 148 5.50 -9.71 -1.25
CA GLU A 148 6.83 -9.09 -1.24
C GLU A 148 7.44 -8.94 -2.64
N SER A 149 7.27 -9.95 -3.50
CA SER A 149 7.72 -9.90 -4.90
C SER A 149 7.03 -8.79 -5.71
N VAL A 150 5.77 -8.47 -5.38
CA VAL A 150 5.01 -7.41 -6.05
C VAL A 150 5.38 -6.03 -5.49
N GLN A 151 5.66 -5.93 -4.18
CA GLN A 151 6.16 -4.70 -3.57
C GLN A 151 7.48 -4.26 -4.22
N LYS A 152 8.41 -5.18 -4.46
CA LYS A 152 9.67 -4.90 -5.18
C LYS A 152 9.43 -4.31 -6.57
N LEU A 153 8.49 -4.89 -7.33
CA LEU A 153 8.14 -4.36 -8.66
C LEU A 153 7.53 -2.95 -8.63
N VAL A 154 6.85 -2.60 -7.53
CA VAL A 154 6.33 -1.24 -7.34
C VAL A 154 7.45 -0.26 -7.02
N ASP A 155 8.39 -0.64 -6.15
CA ASP A 155 9.53 0.20 -5.77
C ASP A 155 10.52 0.41 -6.93
N GLU A 156 10.69 -0.60 -7.78
CA GLU A 156 11.49 -0.53 -9.01
C GLU A 156 10.80 0.26 -10.14
N GLY A 157 9.54 0.70 -9.93
CA GLY A 157 8.75 1.40 -10.96
C GLY A 157 8.25 0.51 -12.10
N ALA A 158 8.47 -0.80 -12.02
CA ALA A 158 7.99 -1.79 -13.00
C ALA A 158 6.45 -1.95 -12.97
N LEU A 159 5.83 -1.60 -11.84
CA LEU A 159 4.37 -1.50 -11.68
C LEU A 159 4.01 -0.11 -11.16
N SER A 160 3.02 0.54 -11.78
CA SER A 160 2.52 1.82 -11.28
C SER A 160 1.70 1.68 -9.99
N LEU A 161 1.59 2.76 -9.21
CA LEU A 161 0.70 2.81 -8.04
C LEU A 161 -0.76 2.46 -8.36
N GLY A 162 -1.21 2.75 -9.58
CA GLY A 162 -2.54 2.35 -10.04
C GLY A 162 -2.70 0.83 -10.12
N HIS A 163 -1.72 0.13 -10.71
CA HIS A 163 -1.70 -1.33 -10.74
C HIS A 163 -1.61 -1.93 -9.33
N ALA A 164 -0.75 -1.38 -8.49
CA ALA A 164 -0.56 -1.81 -7.11
C ALA A 164 -1.86 -1.74 -6.28
N LYS A 165 -2.64 -0.66 -6.43
CA LYS A 165 -3.95 -0.49 -5.77
C LYS A 165 -4.94 -1.59 -6.13
N VAL A 166 -5.00 -1.97 -7.41
CA VAL A 166 -5.90 -3.01 -7.90
C VAL A 166 -5.42 -4.37 -7.40
N LEU A 167 -4.11 -4.66 -7.49
CA LEU A 167 -3.50 -5.89 -7.00
C LEU A 167 -3.70 -6.09 -5.50
N ALA A 168 -3.59 -5.03 -4.70
CA ALA A 168 -3.82 -5.08 -3.24
C ALA A 168 -5.27 -5.47 -2.86
N GLY A 169 -6.20 -5.43 -3.79
CA GLY A 169 -7.56 -5.95 -3.61
C GLY A 169 -7.73 -7.43 -3.93
N LEU A 170 -6.67 -8.12 -4.34
CA LEU A 170 -6.68 -9.54 -4.68
C LEU A 170 -6.07 -10.38 -3.55
N ALA A 171 -6.37 -11.68 -3.54
CA ALA A 171 -5.69 -12.62 -2.65
C ALA A 171 -4.17 -12.62 -2.94
N ALA A 172 -3.35 -12.64 -1.88
CA ALA A 172 -1.90 -12.54 -1.99
C ALA A 172 -1.30 -13.61 -2.95
N ALA A 173 -1.86 -14.82 -2.95
CA ALA A 173 -1.44 -15.90 -3.84
C ALA A 173 -1.68 -15.63 -5.35
N GLU A 174 -2.64 -14.77 -5.71
CA GLU A 174 -2.93 -14.42 -7.10
C GLU A 174 -2.10 -13.23 -7.61
N GLN A 175 -1.63 -12.37 -6.70
CA GLN A 175 -0.96 -11.11 -7.04
C GLN A 175 0.27 -11.28 -7.94
N PRO A 176 1.23 -12.22 -7.68
CA PRO A 176 2.42 -12.37 -8.52
C PRO A 176 2.07 -12.77 -9.96
N ARG A 177 1.07 -13.65 -10.12
CA ARG A 177 0.61 -14.07 -11.44
C ARG A 177 0.05 -12.90 -12.25
N TRP A 178 -0.77 -12.05 -11.61
CA TRP A 178 -1.32 -10.88 -12.27
C TRP A 178 -0.26 -9.82 -12.55
N ALA A 179 0.69 -9.63 -11.64
CA ALA A 179 1.83 -8.73 -11.85
C ALA A 179 2.63 -9.14 -13.09
N ALA A 180 2.96 -10.42 -13.23
CA ALA A 180 3.66 -10.95 -14.40
C ALA A 180 2.86 -10.75 -15.71
N LEU A 181 1.52 -10.92 -15.67
CA LEU A 181 0.67 -10.69 -16.83
C LEU A 181 0.64 -9.21 -17.24
N ILE A 182 0.53 -8.29 -16.26
CA ILE A 182 0.56 -6.84 -16.50
C ILE A 182 1.86 -6.45 -17.22
N GLN A 183 3.01 -6.95 -16.75
CA GLN A 183 4.30 -6.67 -17.35
C GLN A 183 4.44 -7.27 -18.75
N LYS A 184 4.07 -8.55 -18.92
CA LYS A 184 4.16 -9.27 -20.20
C LYS A 184 3.33 -8.62 -21.31
N GLU A 185 2.09 -8.24 -20.98
CA GLU A 185 1.12 -7.68 -21.93
C GLU A 185 1.10 -6.14 -21.94
N ARG A 186 1.92 -5.49 -21.09
CA ARG A 186 1.98 -4.04 -20.91
C ARG A 186 0.60 -3.42 -20.69
N LEU A 187 -0.21 -4.07 -19.85
CA LEU A 187 -1.58 -3.64 -19.61
C LEU A 187 -1.61 -2.27 -18.92
N SER A 188 -2.52 -1.41 -19.38
CA SER A 188 -2.88 -0.22 -18.60
C SER A 188 -3.72 -0.62 -17.37
N VAL A 189 -3.79 0.26 -16.36
CA VAL A 189 -4.61 0.02 -15.16
C VAL A 189 -6.05 -0.31 -15.54
N ARG A 190 -6.64 0.45 -16.47
CA ARG A 190 -8.01 0.25 -16.94
C ARG A 190 -8.20 -1.09 -17.65
N ALA A 191 -7.27 -1.49 -18.50
CA ALA A 191 -7.30 -2.79 -19.19
C ALA A 191 -7.19 -3.95 -18.18
N PHE A 192 -6.35 -3.78 -17.16
CA PHE A 192 -6.24 -4.76 -16.08
C PHE A 192 -7.53 -4.90 -15.27
N GLU A 193 -8.16 -3.79 -14.86
CA GLU A 193 -9.45 -3.81 -14.17
C GLU A 193 -10.54 -4.48 -15.00
N GLN A 194 -10.60 -4.18 -16.30
CA GLN A 194 -11.54 -4.81 -17.21
C GLN A 194 -11.34 -6.33 -17.28
N ARG A 195 -10.10 -6.79 -17.41
CA ARG A 195 -9.76 -8.22 -17.45
C ARG A 195 -10.10 -8.97 -16.17
N LEU A 196 -9.93 -8.31 -15.01
CA LEU A 196 -10.39 -8.83 -13.73
C LEU A 196 -11.91 -8.96 -13.65
N ALA A 197 -12.63 -7.95 -14.16
CA ALA A 197 -14.08 -7.96 -14.20
C ALA A 197 -14.62 -9.10 -15.10
N GLU A 198 -14.03 -9.31 -16.26
CA GLU A 198 -14.36 -10.41 -17.18
C GLU A 198 -14.15 -11.78 -16.52
N LYS A 199 -12.97 -11.97 -15.83
CA LYS A 199 -12.71 -13.21 -15.09
C LYS A 199 -13.75 -13.47 -14.00
N LYS A 200 -14.23 -12.44 -13.31
CA LYS A 200 -15.27 -12.55 -12.27
C LYS A 200 -16.65 -12.83 -12.86
N ARG A 201 -16.95 -12.31 -14.05
CA ARG A 201 -18.24 -12.49 -14.73
C ARG A 201 -18.39 -13.89 -15.35
N ALA A 202 -17.33 -14.44 -15.90
CA ALA A 202 -17.38 -15.71 -16.62
C ALA A 202 -17.99 -16.90 -15.83
N PRO A 203 -17.63 -17.16 -14.54
CA PRO A 203 -18.26 -18.23 -13.77
C PRO A 203 -19.72 -17.94 -13.41
N ARG A 204 -20.07 -16.66 -13.17
CA ARG A 204 -21.43 -16.25 -12.75
C ARG A 204 -22.43 -16.34 -13.91
N GLN A 205 -22.08 -15.87 -15.09
CA GLN A 205 -22.92 -16.01 -16.30
C GLN A 205 -23.17 -17.47 -16.64
N ARG A 206 -22.16 -18.36 -16.56
CA ARG A 206 -22.35 -19.80 -16.77
C ARG A 206 -23.32 -20.40 -15.75
N GLY A 207 -23.25 -20.01 -14.50
CA GLY A 207 -24.20 -20.45 -13.47
C GLY A 207 -25.64 -20.05 -13.78
N GLU A 208 -25.85 -18.78 -14.11
CA GLU A 208 -27.16 -18.25 -14.49
C GLU A 208 -27.74 -18.89 -15.77
N ASP A 209 -26.87 -19.19 -16.76
CA ASP A 209 -27.29 -19.89 -17.98
C ASP A 209 -27.72 -21.33 -17.71
N TRP A 210 -26.99 -22.04 -16.84
CA TRP A 210 -27.35 -23.41 -16.43
C TRP A 210 -28.66 -23.43 -15.64
N GLU A 211 -28.88 -22.48 -14.71
CA GLU A 211 -30.11 -22.35 -13.95
C GLU A 211 -31.30 -22.02 -14.85
N ARG A 212 -31.13 -21.12 -15.84
CA ARG A 212 -32.16 -20.79 -16.82
C ARG A 212 -32.51 -22.00 -17.70
N LEU A 213 -31.48 -22.74 -18.14
CA LEU A 213 -31.67 -23.95 -18.94
C LEU A 213 -32.36 -25.04 -18.13
N ALA A 214 -31.98 -25.25 -16.87
CA ALA A 214 -32.63 -26.20 -15.95
C ALA A 214 -34.11 -25.88 -15.75
N ARG A 215 -34.47 -24.61 -15.58
CA ARG A 215 -35.83 -24.16 -15.44
C ARG A 215 -36.65 -24.46 -16.70
N LYS A 216 -36.16 -24.07 -17.87
CA LYS A 216 -36.83 -24.36 -19.16
C LYS A 216 -37.01 -25.85 -19.38
N LEU A 217 -36.02 -26.65 -19.03
CA LEU A 217 -36.09 -28.11 -19.19
C LEU A 217 -37.12 -28.71 -18.21
N SER A 218 -37.14 -28.23 -16.96
CA SER A 218 -38.11 -28.64 -15.97
C SER A 218 -39.56 -28.31 -16.40
N GLU A 219 -39.76 -27.12 -16.97
CA GLU A 219 -41.05 -26.71 -17.53
C GLU A 219 -41.48 -27.59 -18.72
N HIS A 220 -40.55 -27.91 -19.60
CA HIS A 220 -40.83 -28.74 -20.77
C HIS A 220 -41.12 -30.20 -20.42
N LEU A 221 -40.30 -30.79 -19.53
CA LEU A 221 -40.48 -32.19 -19.13
C LEU A 221 -41.56 -32.40 -18.05
N GLY A 222 -41.88 -31.34 -17.28
CA GLY A 222 -42.77 -31.44 -16.13
C GLY A 222 -42.15 -32.07 -14.89
N TYR A 223 -40.83 -32.27 -14.88
CA TYR A 223 -40.03 -32.85 -13.79
C TYR A 223 -38.87 -31.99 -13.44
N PRO A 224 -38.45 -31.91 -12.15
CA PRO A 224 -37.31 -31.10 -11.72
C PRO A 224 -36.01 -31.54 -12.40
N ALA A 225 -35.41 -30.63 -13.19
CA ALA A 225 -34.14 -30.82 -13.84
C ALA A 225 -33.06 -29.95 -13.18
N SER A 226 -31.86 -30.45 -13.08
CA SER A 226 -30.68 -29.70 -12.62
C SER A 226 -29.42 -30.08 -13.42
N PHE A 227 -28.53 -29.09 -13.62
CA PHE A 227 -27.26 -29.32 -14.28
C PHE A 227 -26.12 -29.19 -13.26
N ILE A 228 -25.20 -30.13 -13.27
CA ILE A 228 -23.95 -30.08 -12.51
C ILE A 228 -22.81 -29.84 -13.49
N PRO A 229 -22.24 -28.62 -13.52
CA PRO A 229 -21.14 -28.31 -14.43
C PRO A 229 -19.87 -29.07 -14.06
N GLY A 230 -19.26 -29.71 -15.03
CA GLY A 230 -17.99 -30.40 -14.95
C GLY A 230 -16.83 -29.56 -15.51
N ARG A 231 -15.66 -30.17 -15.64
CA ARG A 231 -14.47 -29.54 -16.23
C ARG A 231 -14.53 -29.54 -17.77
N LYS A 232 -13.96 -28.51 -18.40
CA LYS A 232 -13.82 -28.40 -19.88
C LYS A 232 -15.12 -28.47 -20.68
N GLY A 233 -16.26 -28.04 -20.12
CA GLY A 233 -17.53 -28.03 -20.80
C GLY A 233 -18.34 -29.34 -20.67
N ALA A 234 -17.82 -30.34 -19.97
CA ALA A 234 -18.59 -31.50 -19.55
C ALA A 234 -19.58 -31.13 -18.43
N GLY A 235 -20.54 -31.97 -18.17
CA GLY A 235 -21.49 -31.77 -17.07
C GLY A 235 -22.44 -32.97 -16.96
N GLU A 236 -23.25 -32.97 -15.93
CA GLU A 236 -24.29 -33.98 -15.69
C GLU A 236 -25.64 -33.29 -15.72
N LEU A 237 -26.61 -33.91 -16.38
CA LEU A 237 -28.02 -33.59 -16.26
C LEU A 237 -28.64 -34.56 -15.24
N ARG A 238 -29.28 -34.02 -14.22
CA ARG A 238 -30.02 -34.79 -13.23
C ARG A 238 -31.50 -34.45 -13.33
N LEU A 239 -32.32 -35.49 -13.51
CA LEU A 239 -33.75 -35.46 -13.44
C LEU A 239 -34.22 -36.19 -12.21
N ARG A 240 -35.16 -35.61 -11.45
CA ARG A 240 -35.68 -36.20 -10.22
C ARG A 240 -37.03 -36.73 -10.45
N PHE A 241 -37.27 -37.99 -10.06
CA PHE A 241 -38.57 -38.66 -10.03
C PHE A 241 -38.78 -39.32 -8.66
N HIS A 242 -40.04 -39.61 -8.29
CA HIS A 242 -40.37 -40.12 -6.96
C HIS A 242 -41.06 -41.51 -7.03
N SER A 243 -41.42 -42.01 -8.21
CA SER A 243 -42.01 -43.34 -8.44
C SER A 243 -41.56 -43.89 -9.81
N LEU A 244 -41.72 -45.18 -10.02
CA LEU A 244 -41.48 -45.80 -11.34
C LEU A 244 -42.43 -45.27 -12.40
N ASP A 245 -43.70 -45.04 -12.05
CA ASP A 245 -44.69 -44.46 -12.97
C ASP A 245 -44.29 -43.05 -13.44
N GLU A 246 -43.67 -42.26 -12.56
CA GLU A 246 -43.12 -40.95 -12.93
C GLU A 246 -41.90 -41.11 -13.84
N LEU A 247 -41.07 -42.13 -13.64
CA LEU A 247 -39.91 -42.42 -14.51
C LEU A 247 -40.37 -42.80 -15.89
N ASP A 248 -41.41 -43.67 -16.03
CA ASP A 248 -41.97 -44.08 -17.29
C ASP A 248 -42.57 -42.87 -18.05
N GLY A 249 -43.32 -42.03 -17.37
CA GLY A 249 -43.86 -40.79 -17.95
C GLY A 249 -42.75 -39.81 -18.38
N LEU A 250 -41.63 -39.75 -17.67
CA LEU A 250 -40.44 -38.96 -18.04
C LEU A 250 -39.77 -39.52 -19.28
N LEU A 251 -39.57 -40.83 -19.35
CA LEU A 251 -38.96 -41.54 -20.48
C LEU A 251 -39.79 -41.35 -21.75
N GLU A 252 -41.14 -41.48 -21.64
CA GLU A 252 -42.05 -41.26 -22.74
C GLU A 252 -41.96 -39.83 -23.28
N ARG A 253 -41.88 -38.81 -22.41
CA ARG A 253 -41.69 -37.42 -22.82
C ARG A 253 -40.32 -37.14 -23.44
N MET A 254 -39.30 -37.90 -23.09
CA MET A 254 -38.01 -37.88 -23.73
C MET A 254 -37.97 -38.63 -25.06
N GLY A 255 -39.06 -39.28 -25.45
CA GLY A 255 -39.19 -40.02 -26.70
C GLY A 255 -38.69 -41.48 -26.62
N TYR A 256 -38.40 -41.98 -25.40
CA TYR A 256 -38.05 -43.38 -25.20
C TYR A 256 -39.36 -44.20 -25.06
N ARG A 257 -39.49 -45.27 -25.83
CA ARG A 257 -40.52 -46.27 -25.70
C ARG A 257 -39.87 -47.61 -25.53
N GLU A 258 -40.24 -48.38 -24.52
CA GLU A 258 -39.88 -49.78 -24.42
C GLU A 258 -40.69 -50.56 -25.44
N ASP A 259 -40.00 -51.31 -26.35
CA ASP A 259 -40.60 -52.20 -27.33
C ASP A 259 -41.23 -53.45 -26.67
#